data_3681284f3b155877b29bc2f86f1f3989
#
_entry.id   3681284f3b155877b29bc2f86f1f3989
#
_cell.length_a   1.000
_cell.length_b   1.000
_cell.length_c   1.000
_cell.angle_alpha   90.00
_cell.angle_beta   90.00
_cell.angle_gamma   90.00
#
_symmetry.space_group_name_H-M   'P 1'
#
loop_
_entity.id
_entity.type
_entity.pdbx_description
1 polymer ?
#
loop_
_entity_poly.entity_id
_entity_poly.type
_entity_poly.pdbx_seq_one_letter_code
_entity_poly.pdbx_strand_id
1 'polypeptide(L)'
;MRSRWTCLIMSLVLLLTAGLTRTVLAVDLKPTEGWTLHIDAKRHFPSKPDFVAHHYCKEVSGKLIECQIYDSDHPDAKLVGVEVIVSPETYQTFSAAEKRRWHAHKTEIPKASATLPDLSPEEAAQVVKKIEGTYGKVYLLWDPGKGQPAVGQPSLSILK
;
A
#
# COMPACT_ATOMS: atom_id res chain seq x y z
N MET A 1 -37.57 78.00 13.34
CA MET A 1 -37.10 77.02 12.33
C MET A 1 -36.17 75.99 13.03
N ARG A 2 -36.66 74.80 13.22
CA ARG A 2 -35.92 73.76 14.01
C ARG A 2 -35.37 72.74 13.05
N SER A 3 -34.03 72.61 12.95
CA SER A 3 -33.31 71.60 12.22
C SER A 3 -33.26 70.31 13.01
N ARG A 4 -33.75 69.20 12.44
CA ARG A 4 -33.71 67.87 13.03
C ARG A 4 -32.53 67.14 12.44
N TRP A 5 -31.54 66.82 13.27
CA TRP A 5 -30.40 65.95 12.94
C TRP A 5 -30.85 64.50 13.14
N THR A 6 -30.88 63.73 12.09
CA THR A 6 -31.10 62.29 12.14
C THR A 6 -29.77 61.63 12.25
N CYS A 7 -29.54 61.00 13.40
CA CYS A 7 -28.33 60.14 13.68
C CYS A 7 -28.57 58.77 13.05
N LEU A 8 -27.81 58.41 12.00
CA LEU A 8 -27.77 57.06 11.44
C LEU A 8 -26.80 56.23 12.27
N ILE A 9 -27.36 55.27 13.01
CA ILE A 9 -26.57 54.24 13.71
C ILE A 9 -26.32 53.12 12.71
N MET A 10 -25.09 53.01 12.18
CA MET A 10 -24.62 51.83 11.43
C MET A 10 -24.29 50.73 12.40
N SER A 11 -25.15 49.72 12.51
CA SER A 11 -24.86 48.49 13.24
C SER A 11 -23.90 47.62 12.41
N LEU A 12 -22.68 47.56 12.85
CA LEU A 12 -21.65 46.63 12.31
C LEU A 12 -21.90 45.23 12.84
N VAL A 13 -22.53 44.37 12.03
CA VAL A 13 -22.69 42.95 12.35
C VAL A 13 -21.37 42.23 12.04
N LEU A 14 -20.62 41.93 13.09
CA LEU A 14 -19.41 41.11 13.01
C LEU A 14 -19.83 39.66 12.91
N LEU A 15 -19.82 39.07 11.70
CA LEU A 15 -19.99 37.65 11.46
C LEU A 15 -18.69 36.91 11.91
N LEU A 16 -18.70 36.38 13.13
CA LEU A 16 -17.70 35.39 13.57
C LEU A 16 -17.96 34.06 12.82
N THR A 17 -17.26 33.84 11.73
CA THR A 17 -17.13 32.47 11.16
C THR A 17 -16.21 31.69 12.04
N ALA A 18 -16.77 30.92 12.99
CA ALA A 18 -16.04 29.89 13.72
C ALA A 18 -15.64 28.81 12.71
N GLY A 19 -14.42 28.90 12.19
CA GLY A 19 -13.79 27.83 11.43
C GLY A 19 -13.64 26.60 12.31
N LEU A 20 -14.51 25.60 12.10
CA LEU A 20 -14.29 24.26 12.68
C LEU A 20 -13.05 23.66 12.02
N THR A 21 -11.90 23.90 12.59
CA THR A 21 -10.72 23.09 12.31
C THR A 21 -10.99 21.67 12.84
N ARG A 22 -11.37 20.76 11.94
CA ARG A 22 -11.37 19.33 12.25
C ARG A 22 -9.91 18.94 12.52
N THR A 23 -9.55 18.88 13.78
CA THR A 23 -8.34 18.21 14.21
C THR A 23 -8.52 16.73 13.89
N VAL A 24 -7.97 16.27 12.77
CA VAL A 24 -7.83 14.85 12.52
C VAL A 24 -6.84 14.36 13.57
N LEU A 25 -7.35 13.72 14.62
CA LEU A 25 -6.51 13.00 15.57
C LEU A 25 -5.78 11.94 14.75
N ALA A 26 -4.46 12.06 14.65
CA ALA A 26 -3.64 10.98 14.13
C ALA A 26 -3.90 9.77 15.02
N VAL A 27 -4.54 8.74 14.47
CA VAL A 27 -4.69 7.47 15.17
C VAL A 27 -3.30 6.89 15.28
N ASP A 28 -2.82 6.74 16.51
CA ASP A 28 -1.53 6.10 16.80
C ASP A 28 -1.68 4.60 16.58
N LEU A 29 -1.54 4.16 15.32
CA LEU A 29 -1.67 2.76 14.93
C LEU A 29 -0.44 1.98 15.40
N LYS A 30 -0.67 0.84 16.02
CA LYS A 30 0.41 -0.09 16.34
C LYS A 30 1.03 -0.65 15.06
N PRO A 31 2.28 -1.11 15.07
CA PRO A 31 2.93 -1.71 13.89
C PRO A 31 2.14 -2.87 13.26
N THR A 32 1.31 -3.55 14.06
CA THR A 32 0.45 -4.66 13.63
C THR A 32 -0.86 -4.21 12.94
N GLU A 33 -1.14 -2.92 12.89
CA GLU A 33 -2.38 -2.38 12.34
C GLU A 33 -2.13 -1.70 10.98
N GLY A 34 -3.20 -1.49 10.20
CA GLY A 34 -3.16 -0.75 8.94
C GLY A 34 -2.73 -1.57 7.71
N TRP A 35 -2.61 -2.89 7.82
CA TRP A 35 -2.35 -3.80 6.69
C TRP A 35 -3.65 -4.08 5.93
N THR A 36 -4.18 -3.08 5.25
CA THR A 36 -5.55 -3.12 4.69
C THR A 36 -5.61 -3.19 3.16
N LEU A 37 -4.51 -2.94 2.47
CA LEU A 37 -4.49 -3.09 1.02
C LEU A 37 -4.26 -4.56 0.67
N HIS A 38 -5.32 -5.25 0.23
CA HIS A 38 -5.26 -6.66 -0.17
C HIS A 38 -5.01 -6.77 -1.68
N ILE A 39 -3.96 -7.51 -2.03
CA ILE A 39 -3.59 -7.80 -3.42
C ILE A 39 -3.36 -9.29 -3.56
N ASP A 40 -4.07 -9.92 -4.46
CA ASP A 40 -3.85 -11.29 -4.89
C ASP A 40 -2.93 -11.31 -6.10
N ALA A 41 -1.88 -12.13 -6.08
CA ALA A 41 -0.99 -12.25 -7.21
C ALA A 41 -0.42 -13.67 -7.33
N LYS A 42 -0.21 -14.11 -8.57
CA LYS A 42 0.43 -15.39 -8.90
C LYS A 42 1.95 -15.23 -9.06
N ARG A 43 2.63 -16.34 -9.31
CA ARG A 43 4.07 -16.42 -9.67
C ARG A 43 5.06 -16.08 -8.57
N HIS A 44 4.61 -15.91 -7.33
CA HIS A 44 5.49 -15.67 -6.18
C HIS A 44 6.21 -16.93 -5.71
N PHE A 45 5.65 -18.11 -5.99
CA PHE A 45 6.18 -19.39 -5.57
C PHE A 45 6.74 -20.18 -6.75
N PRO A 46 8.07 -20.31 -6.89
CA PRO A 46 8.70 -20.94 -8.05
C PRO A 46 8.26 -22.39 -8.26
N SER A 47 7.98 -23.15 -7.18
CA SER A 47 7.53 -24.54 -7.26
C SER A 47 6.07 -24.68 -7.71
N LYS A 48 5.26 -23.64 -7.59
CA LYS A 48 3.83 -23.64 -7.89
C LYS A 48 3.38 -22.26 -8.41
N PRO A 49 3.72 -21.93 -9.66
CA PRO A 49 3.54 -20.57 -10.19
C PRO A 49 2.09 -20.11 -10.27
N ASP A 50 1.12 -21.02 -10.33
CA ASP A 50 -0.32 -20.69 -10.34
C ASP A 50 -0.92 -20.49 -8.94
N PHE A 51 -0.16 -20.75 -7.90
CA PHE A 51 -0.61 -20.53 -6.54
C PHE A 51 -0.73 -19.04 -6.24
N VAL A 52 -1.86 -18.65 -5.63
CA VAL A 52 -2.11 -17.26 -5.29
C VAL A 52 -1.36 -16.89 -4.02
N ALA A 53 -0.63 -15.80 -4.07
CA ALA A 53 -0.02 -15.15 -2.92
C ALA A 53 -0.93 -13.99 -2.50
N HIS A 54 -1.39 -14.00 -1.26
CA HIS A 54 -2.27 -12.99 -0.70
C HIS A 54 -1.43 -11.95 0.03
N HIS A 55 -1.36 -10.73 -0.51
CA HIS A 55 -0.58 -9.64 0.06
C HIS A 55 -1.49 -8.73 0.86
N TYR A 56 -1.13 -8.47 2.11
CA TYR A 56 -1.74 -7.43 2.93
C TYR A 56 -0.71 -6.35 3.16
N CYS A 57 -0.95 -5.17 2.59
CA CYS A 57 0.03 -4.10 2.49
C CYS A 57 -0.37 -2.87 3.29
N LYS A 58 0.64 -2.10 3.73
CA LYS A 58 0.47 -0.76 4.28
C LYS A 58 1.58 0.18 3.82
N GLU A 59 1.27 1.44 3.71
CA GLU A 59 2.27 2.48 3.55
C GLU A 59 2.93 2.78 4.90
N VAL A 60 4.25 2.57 4.97
CA VAL A 60 5.05 2.83 6.18
C VAL A 60 5.57 4.27 6.19
N SER A 61 5.89 4.78 5.00
CA SER A 61 6.26 6.18 4.77
C SER A 61 5.92 6.53 3.33
N GLY A 62 5.81 7.80 2.98
CA GLY A 62 5.42 8.25 1.63
C GLY A 62 6.27 7.73 0.46
N LYS A 63 7.23 6.83 0.70
CA LYS A 63 8.11 6.22 -0.32
C LYS A 63 8.34 4.73 -0.11
N LEU A 64 7.76 4.16 0.94
CA LEU A 64 7.92 2.76 1.33
C LEU A 64 6.57 2.15 1.64
N ILE A 65 6.23 1.07 0.93
CA ILE A 65 5.10 0.19 1.25
C ILE A 65 5.69 -1.16 1.63
N GLU A 66 5.13 -1.79 2.65
CA GLU A 66 5.47 -3.14 3.06
C GLU A 66 4.23 -4.02 2.95
N CYS A 67 4.42 -5.28 2.53
CA CYS A 67 3.36 -6.28 2.43
C CYS A 67 3.76 -7.54 3.20
N GLN A 68 2.80 -8.07 3.93
CA GLN A 68 2.83 -9.44 4.45
C GLN A 68 2.24 -10.36 3.38
N ILE A 69 2.89 -11.48 3.08
CA ILE A 69 2.44 -12.44 2.07
C ILE A 69 2.00 -13.73 2.75
N TYR A 70 0.77 -14.15 2.45
CA TYR A 70 0.14 -15.34 3.01
C TYR A 70 -0.18 -16.38 1.93
N ASP A 71 -0.29 -17.65 2.34
CA ASP A 71 -0.63 -18.79 1.46
C ASP A 71 -2.14 -18.95 1.25
N SER A 72 -2.96 -18.19 1.93
CA SER A 72 -4.41 -18.08 1.73
C SER A 72 -4.93 -16.78 2.34
N ASP A 73 -6.20 -16.47 2.12
CA ASP A 73 -6.96 -15.39 2.77
C ASP A 73 -7.79 -15.86 3.99
N HIS A 74 -7.60 -17.11 4.41
CA HIS A 74 -8.29 -17.67 5.57
C HIS A 74 -7.65 -17.23 6.90
N PRO A 75 -8.42 -17.24 8.01
CA PRO A 75 -7.89 -16.82 9.33
C PRO A 75 -6.71 -17.64 9.85
N ASP A 76 -6.49 -18.85 9.34
CA ASP A 76 -5.39 -19.77 9.68
C ASP A 76 -4.24 -19.75 8.65
N ALA A 77 -4.27 -18.79 7.72
CA ALA A 77 -3.24 -18.61 6.70
C ALA A 77 -1.85 -18.45 7.31
N LYS A 78 -0.86 -18.98 6.62
CA LYS A 78 0.54 -18.90 7.06
C LYS A 78 1.24 -17.73 6.39
N LEU A 79 1.96 -16.95 7.17
CA LEU A 79 2.87 -15.93 6.65
C LEU A 79 4.02 -16.62 5.93
N VAL A 80 4.06 -16.51 4.62
CA VAL A 80 5.01 -17.20 3.74
C VAL A 80 6.09 -16.28 3.18
N GLY A 81 5.91 -14.99 3.31
CA GLY A 81 6.88 -14.02 2.81
C GLY A 81 6.56 -12.58 3.20
N VAL A 82 7.40 -11.70 2.73
CA VAL A 82 7.20 -10.24 2.81
C VAL A 82 7.65 -9.61 1.50
N GLU A 83 6.99 -8.52 1.12
CA GLU A 83 7.42 -7.69 0.01
C GLU A 83 7.70 -6.28 0.49
N VAL A 84 8.71 -5.67 -0.09
CA VAL A 84 9.05 -4.25 0.09
C VAL A 84 8.88 -3.56 -1.23
N ILE A 85 8.10 -2.47 -1.25
CA ILE A 85 7.81 -1.69 -2.46
C ILE A 85 8.35 -0.28 -2.29
N VAL A 86 9.09 0.21 -3.28
CA VAL A 86 9.69 1.54 -3.26
C VAL A 86 9.34 2.35 -4.50
N SER A 87 9.41 3.67 -4.36
CA SER A 87 9.22 4.59 -5.48
C SER A 87 10.37 4.49 -6.51
N PRO A 88 10.17 4.96 -7.75
CA PRO A 88 11.22 5.06 -8.77
C PRO A 88 12.43 5.85 -8.28
N GLU A 89 12.22 6.95 -7.56
CA GLU A 89 13.29 7.80 -7.03
C GLU A 89 14.17 7.02 -6.06
N THR A 90 13.54 6.29 -5.13
CA THR A 90 14.27 5.43 -4.18
C THR A 90 15.04 4.33 -4.92
N TYR A 91 14.39 3.63 -5.86
CA TYR A 91 15.03 2.59 -6.65
C TYR A 91 16.26 3.11 -7.43
N GLN A 92 16.22 4.34 -7.96
CA GLN A 92 17.36 4.92 -8.69
C GLN A 92 18.61 5.08 -7.82
N THR A 93 18.46 5.24 -6.51
CA THR A 93 19.60 5.37 -5.58
C THR A 93 20.34 4.06 -5.33
N PHE A 94 19.76 2.91 -5.71
CA PHE A 94 20.35 1.60 -5.46
C PHE A 94 21.53 1.30 -6.37
N SER A 95 22.50 0.54 -5.85
CA SER A 95 23.58 0.00 -6.64
C SER A 95 23.06 -0.96 -7.73
N ALA A 96 23.84 -1.16 -8.79
CA ALA A 96 23.51 -2.12 -9.85
C ALA A 96 23.32 -3.54 -9.31
N ALA A 97 24.06 -3.93 -8.26
CA ALA A 97 23.92 -5.23 -7.60
C ALA A 97 22.59 -5.35 -6.87
N GLU A 98 22.15 -4.28 -6.19
CA GLU A 98 20.88 -4.26 -5.50
C GLU A 98 19.70 -4.23 -6.50
N LYS A 99 19.76 -3.41 -7.53
CA LYS A 99 18.72 -3.31 -8.58
C LYS A 99 18.36 -4.67 -9.21
N ARG A 100 19.31 -5.60 -9.35
CA ARG A 100 19.07 -6.93 -9.89
C ARG A 100 18.16 -7.81 -9.02
N ARG A 101 17.91 -7.43 -7.79
CA ARG A 101 17.07 -8.15 -6.82
C ARG A 101 15.63 -7.64 -6.80
N TRP A 102 15.35 -6.59 -7.56
CA TRP A 102 14.05 -5.93 -7.62
C TRP A 102 13.36 -6.22 -8.94
N HIS A 103 12.04 -6.28 -8.92
CA HIS A 103 11.21 -6.37 -10.11
C HIS A 103 10.43 -5.07 -10.32
N ALA A 104 10.11 -4.77 -11.58
CA ALA A 104 9.31 -3.61 -11.94
C ALA A 104 7.84 -4.01 -12.02
N HIS A 105 6.99 -3.43 -11.23
CA HIS A 105 5.56 -3.73 -11.21
C HIS A 105 4.88 -3.51 -12.56
N LYS A 106 5.33 -2.55 -13.34
CA LYS A 106 4.82 -2.32 -14.70
C LYS A 106 4.88 -3.56 -15.60
N THR A 107 5.89 -4.41 -15.41
CA THR A 107 6.08 -5.63 -16.20
C THR A 107 5.53 -6.87 -15.50
N GLU A 108 5.45 -6.86 -14.18
CA GLU A 108 5.08 -8.04 -13.40
C GLU A 108 3.59 -8.12 -13.10
N ILE A 109 2.90 -7.01 -12.82
CA ILE A 109 1.46 -7.01 -12.54
C ILE A 109 0.65 -7.74 -13.62
N PRO A 110 0.85 -7.47 -14.94
CA PRO A 110 0.12 -8.21 -15.97
C PRO A 110 0.42 -9.70 -15.98
N LYS A 111 1.66 -10.11 -15.69
CA LYS A 111 2.08 -11.50 -15.67
C LYS A 111 1.61 -12.25 -14.43
N ALA A 112 1.54 -11.56 -13.29
CA ALA A 112 1.13 -12.12 -12.02
C ALA A 112 -0.40 -12.27 -11.90
N SER A 113 -1.17 -11.82 -12.89
CA SER A 113 -2.64 -11.80 -12.84
C SER A 113 -3.14 -11.13 -11.55
N ALA A 114 -2.53 -10.00 -11.19
CA ALA A 114 -2.83 -9.33 -9.93
C ALA A 114 -4.27 -8.82 -9.89
N THR A 115 -4.95 -9.05 -8.76
CA THR A 115 -6.30 -8.55 -8.47
C THR A 115 -6.35 -7.92 -7.08
N LEU A 116 -7.31 -7.04 -6.86
CA LEU A 116 -7.57 -6.39 -5.57
C LEU A 116 -9.02 -6.71 -5.15
N PRO A 117 -9.23 -7.86 -4.50
CA PRO A 117 -10.57 -8.42 -4.29
C PRO A 117 -11.47 -7.56 -3.40
N ASP A 118 -10.89 -6.75 -2.52
CA ASP A 118 -11.63 -5.94 -1.54
C ASP A 118 -12.02 -4.54 -2.08
N LEU A 119 -11.67 -4.23 -3.33
CA LEU A 119 -11.93 -2.93 -3.94
C LEU A 119 -12.91 -3.05 -5.12
N SER A 120 -13.65 -1.97 -5.37
CA SER A 120 -14.40 -1.85 -6.63
C SER A 120 -13.45 -1.83 -7.84
N PRO A 121 -13.91 -2.18 -9.05
CA PRO A 121 -13.06 -2.15 -10.25
C PRO A 121 -12.41 -0.79 -10.51
N GLU A 122 -13.10 0.31 -10.22
CA GLU A 122 -12.62 1.68 -10.39
C GLU A 122 -11.50 2.02 -9.38
N GLU A 123 -11.68 1.65 -8.11
CA GLU A 123 -10.67 1.84 -7.06
C GLU A 123 -9.45 0.96 -7.33
N ALA A 124 -9.66 -0.31 -7.69
CA ALA A 124 -8.60 -1.23 -8.06
C ALA A 124 -7.74 -0.69 -9.21
N ALA A 125 -8.36 -0.15 -10.27
CA ALA A 125 -7.64 0.44 -11.39
C ALA A 125 -6.77 1.64 -10.97
N GLN A 126 -7.24 2.48 -10.03
CA GLN A 126 -6.48 3.61 -9.51
C GLN A 126 -5.27 3.14 -8.69
N VAL A 127 -5.45 2.11 -7.84
CA VAL A 127 -4.37 1.53 -7.05
C VAL A 127 -3.34 0.86 -7.96
N VAL A 128 -3.76 0.04 -8.93
CA VAL A 128 -2.87 -0.60 -9.91
C VAL A 128 -2.03 0.44 -10.63
N LYS A 129 -2.64 1.52 -11.12
CA LYS A 129 -1.92 2.62 -11.79
C LYS A 129 -0.85 3.27 -10.91
N LYS A 130 -1.08 3.36 -9.59
CA LYS A 130 -0.09 3.85 -8.63
C LYS A 130 1.07 2.87 -8.46
N ILE A 131 0.75 1.59 -8.31
CA ILE A 131 1.74 0.53 -8.04
C ILE A 131 2.59 0.24 -9.29
N GLU A 132 2.01 0.27 -10.48
CA GLU A 132 2.75 0.05 -11.75
C GLU A 132 4.01 0.90 -11.88
N GLY A 133 4.02 2.11 -11.33
CA GLY A 133 5.19 2.99 -11.34
C GLY A 133 6.30 2.59 -10.37
N THR A 134 6.13 1.57 -9.54
CA THR A 134 7.00 1.23 -8.42
C THR A 134 7.81 -0.04 -8.67
N TYR A 135 8.71 -0.36 -7.72
CA TYR A 135 9.56 -1.54 -7.75
C TYR A 135 9.36 -2.35 -6.48
N GLY A 136 9.22 -3.67 -6.63
CA GLY A 136 9.03 -4.62 -5.54
C GLY A 136 10.24 -5.53 -5.33
N LYS A 137 10.39 -6.03 -4.10
CA LYS A 137 11.38 -7.03 -3.72
C LYS A 137 10.76 -7.99 -2.72
N VAL A 138 10.62 -9.24 -3.12
CA VAL A 138 9.96 -10.29 -2.35
C VAL A 138 10.97 -11.18 -1.65
N TYR A 139 10.77 -11.37 -0.35
CA TYR A 139 11.46 -12.36 0.45
C TYR A 139 10.50 -13.47 0.83
N LEU A 140 10.79 -14.71 0.41
CA LEU A 140 10.04 -15.88 0.84
C LEU A 140 10.67 -16.47 2.09
N LEU A 141 9.85 -16.67 3.12
CA LEU A 141 10.25 -17.38 4.32
C LEU A 141 10.39 -18.88 4.03
N TRP A 142 9.46 -19.42 3.23
CA TRP A 142 9.50 -20.76 2.63
C TRP A 142 8.56 -20.82 1.43
N ASP A 143 8.69 -21.91 0.64
CA ASP A 143 7.82 -22.14 -0.50
C ASP A 143 6.65 -23.07 -0.10
N PRO A 144 5.42 -22.54 0.05
CA PRO A 144 4.25 -23.33 0.44
C PRO A 144 3.88 -24.40 -0.60
N GLY A 145 4.28 -24.22 -1.86
CA GLY A 145 4.06 -25.21 -2.93
C GLY A 145 4.76 -26.54 -2.68
N LYS A 146 5.77 -26.56 -1.82
CA LYS A 146 6.46 -27.79 -1.41
C LYS A 146 5.79 -28.51 -0.24
N GLY A 147 4.70 -27.97 0.31
CA GLY A 147 3.97 -28.57 1.42
C GLY A 147 4.76 -28.70 2.72
N GLN A 148 5.88 -27.98 2.85
CA GLN A 148 6.75 -28.05 4.02
C GLN A 148 6.46 -26.90 4.99
N PRO A 149 6.63 -27.12 6.30
CA PRO A 149 6.66 -26.04 7.27
C PRO A 149 7.90 -25.16 7.04
N ALA A 150 7.93 -23.99 7.70
CA ALA A 150 9.03 -23.03 7.61
C ALA A 150 10.36 -23.64 8.08
N VAL A 151 11.11 -24.24 7.17
CA VAL A 151 12.42 -24.85 7.40
C VAL A 151 13.41 -24.40 6.35
N GLY A 152 14.66 -24.27 6.74
CA GLY A 152 15.75 -23.88 5.85
C GLY A 152 15.99 -22.38 5.81
N GLN A 153 16.69 -21.93 4.79
CA GLN A 153 17.06 -20.53 4.61
C GLN A 153 15.98 -19.78 3.85
N PRO A 154 15.62 -18.54 4.26
CA PRO A 154 14.79 -17.65 3.46
C PRO A 154 15.39 -17.43 2.08
N SER A 155 14.54 -17.32 1.07
CA SER A 155 14.96 -17.10 -0.31
C SER A 155 14.44 -15.76 -0.83
N LEU A 156 15.11 -15.24 -1.86
CA LEU A 156 14.66 -14.10 -2.61
C LEU A 156 13.88 -14.59 -3.83
N SER A 157 12.62 -14.20 -3.93
CA SER A 157 11.83 -14.44 -5.14
C SER A 157 12.07 -13.30 -6.11
N ILE A 158 12.76 -13.60 -7.21
CA ILE A 158 12.94 -12.66 -8.31
C ILE A 158 11.92 -13.03 -9.36
N LEU A 159 10.86 -12.24 -9.48
CA LEU A 159 9.86 -12.38 -10.53
C LEU A 159 10.49 -12.02 -11.88
N LYS A 160 10.37 -12.93 -12.85
CA LYS A 160 10.91 -12.76 -14.22
C LYS A 160 9.82 -12.80 -15.27
#